data_1b9bbdb9b7241cdd48994487fa1df3f5
#
_entry.id   1b9bbdb9b7241cdd48994487fa1df3f5
#
_cell.length_a   1.000
_cell.length_b   1.000
_cell.length_c   1.000
_cell.angle_alpha   90.00
_cell.angle_beta   90.00
_cell.angle_gamma   90.00
#
_symmetry.space_group_name_H-M   'P 1'
#
loop_
_entity.id
_entity.type
_entity.pdbx_description
1 polymer ?
#
loop_
_entity_poly.entity_id
_entity_poly.type
_entity_poly.pdbx_seq_one_letter_code
_entity_poly.pdbx_strand_id
1 'polypeptide(L)'
;KTMNNLNQLGTERKLRSEKGKHPFKNPRWVYEGEKLRVHIAALGDVGATTLMGLKLLGSDVIETIGIIDLDENRMKRYEAECNQICYPWAYDVLPKVVLLKEDELFDCDVFIFCATKGVPSVGTAVQDVRMQQLRANRSIVESYAKKARTCGYDGLFAVVSDPVEPLCNAAWQISMNPVHLMITDCI
;
A
#
# COMPACT_ATOMS: atom_id res chain seq x y z
N LYS A 1 -30.02 -10.67 5.28
CA LYS A 1 -29.29 -10.08 6.44
C LYS A 1 -27.86 -9.64 6.10
N THR A 2 -27.23 -10.12 5.01
CA THR A 2 -25.82 -9.86 4.64
C THR A 2 -25.62 -8.54 3.88
N MET A 3 -26.62 -8.04 3.18
CA MET A 3 -26.52 -6.77 2.43
C MET A 3 -26.55 -5.51 3.31
N ASN A 4 -27.17 -5.55 4.48
CA ASN A 4 -27.24 -4.39 5.37
C ASN A 4 -25.91 -4.08 6.06
N ASN A 5 -25.04 -5.07 6.25
CA ASN A 5 -23.75 -4.85 6.91
C ASN A 5 -22.72 -4.09 6.03
N LEU A 6 -22.75 -4.32 4.71
CA LEU A 6 -21.82 -3.61 3.78
C LEU A 6 -22.16 -2.13 3.66
N ASN A 7 -23.46 -1.78 3.68
CA ASN A 7 -23.89 -0.39 3.64
C ASN A 7 -23.63 0.34 4.96
N GLN A 8 -23.68 -0.33 6.11
CA GLN A 8 -23.31 0.26 7.40
C GLN A 8 -21.82 0.54 7.50
N LEU A 9 -20.96 -0.38 7.05
CA LEU A 9 -19.51 -0.17 7.00
C LEU A 9 -19.12 1.02 6.10
N GLY A 10 -19.78 1.15 4.94
CA GLY A 10 -19.57 2.30 4.05
C GLY A 10 -20.05 3.65 4.66
N THR A 11 -21.13 3.62 5.45
CA THR A 11 -21.67 4.81 6.10
C THR A 11 -20.82 5.22 7.30
N GLU A 12 -20.33 4.28 8.07
CA GLU A 12 -19.42 4.53 9.20
C GLU A 12 -18.06 5.06 8.73
N ARG A 13 -17.55 4.58 7.58
CA ARG A 13 -16.35 5.15 6.93
C ARG A 13 -16.55 6.60 6.48
N LYS A 14 -17.70 6.94 5.89
CA LYS A 14 -18.04 8.31 5.52
C LYS A 14 -18.07 9.23 6.74
N LEU A 15 -18.67 8.77 7.83
CA LEU A 15 -18.72 9.50 9.11
C LEU A 15 -17.34 9.68 9.75
N ARG A 16 -16.42 8.71 9.58
CA ARG A 16 -15.01 8.83 9.99
C ARG A 16 -14.26 9.87 9.15
N SER A 17 -14.53 9.94 7.83
CA SER A 17 -13.90 10.92 6.94
C SER A 17 -14.26 12.36 7.31
N GLU A 18 -15.41 12.58 7.88
CA GLU A 18 -15.86 13.91 8.30
C GLU A 18 -15.33 14.35 9.69
N LYS A 19 -14.99 13.41 10.58
CA LYS A 19 -14.47 13.72 11.93
C LYS A 19 -12.99 14.09 11.97
N GLY A 20 -12.22 13.84 10.93
CA GLY A 20 -10.76 13.92 10.92
C GLY A 20 -10.15 15.10 10.15
N LYS A 21 -10.68 16.31 10.27
CA LYS A 21 -10.13 17.49 9.54
C LYS A 21 -8.86 18.11 10.12
N HIS A 22 -8.16 17.46 11.07
CA HIS A 22 -6.89 17.96 11.59
C HIS A 22 -5.77 16.93 11.43
N PRO A 23 -4.79 17.18 10.51
CA PRO A 23 -3.75 16.19 10.15
C PRO A 23 -2.80 15.81 11.29
N PHE A 24 -2.84 16.49 12.43
CA PHE A 24 -1.90 16.27 13.52
C PHE A 24 -2.53 15.97 14.89
N LYS A 25 -3.85 15.94 15.04
CA LYS A 25 -4.48 15.74 16.35
C LYS A 25 -4.90 14.30 16.67
N ASN A 26 -5.12 13.46 15.68
CA ASN A 26 -5.31 12.03 15.83
C ASN A 26 -4.99 11.36 14.49
N PRO A 27 -3.80 10.81 14.30
CA PRO A 27 -3.56 9.97 13.13
C PRO A 27 -4.58 8.83 13.17
N ARG A 28 -5.31 8.63 12.08
CA ARG A 28 -6.35 7.60 11.96
C ARG A 28 -5.86 6.17 12.15
N TRP A 29 -4.56 5.99 12.00
CA TRP A 29 -3.87 4.75 12.27
C TRP A 29 -3.57 4.50 13.75
N VAL A 30 -3.93 5.41 14.66
CA VAL A 30 -3.98 5.08 16.08
C VAL A 30 -5.17 4.15 16.28
N TYR A 31 -4.83 2.91 16.43
CA TYR A 31 -5.69 1.77 16.61
C TYR A 31 -6.79 2.03 17.66
N GLU A 32 -8.02 2.19 17.19
CA GLU A 32 -9.23 2.25 18.04
C GLU A 32 -9.95 0.89 18.08
N GLY A 33 -9.24 -0.21 17.81
CA GLY A 33 -9.76 -1.58 17.89
C GLY A 33 -10.24 -2.18 16.56
N GLU A 34 -10.29 -1.41 15.46
CA GLU A 34 -10.59 -1.96 14.13
C GLU A 34 -9.31 -2.23 13.35
N LYS A 35 -9.25 -3.41 12.74
CA LYS A 35 -8.11 -3.79 11.91
C LYS A 35 -8.09 -2.99 10.59
N LEU A 36 -6.89 -2.76 10.09
CA LEU A 36 -6.61 -1.97 8.90
C LEU A 36 -6.67 -2.81 7.62
N ARG A 37 -7.02 -2.18 6.52
CA ARG A 37 -6.83 -2.71 5.18
C ARG A 37 -5.57 -2.10 4.59
N VAL A 38 -4.64 -2.95 4.14
CA VAL A 38 -3.36 -2.55 3.57
C VAL A 38 -3.31 -3.00 2.12
N HIS A 39 -3.01 -2.10 1.19
CA HIS A 39 -2.85 -2.45 -0.22
C HIS A 39 -1.40 -2.28 -0.67
N ILE A 40 -0.88 -3.23 -1.45
CA ILE A 40 0.51 -3.24 -1.97
C ILE A 40 0.47 -3.19 -3.48
N ALA A 41 1.16 -2.21 -4.07
CA ALA A 41 1.36 -2.12 -5.50
C ALA A 41 2.76 -2.59 -5.88
N ALA A 42 2.81 -3.56 -6.78
CA ALA A 42 3.95 -4.30 -7.31
C ALA A 42 4.56 -5.32 -6.32
N LEU A 43 4.68 -6.55 -6.83
CA LEU A 43 5.14 -7.73 -6.09
C LEU A 43 6.53 -8.19 -6.59
N GLY A 44 7.43 -7.23 -6.84
CA GLY A 44 8.86 -7.49 -6.98
C GLY A 44 9.46 -7.94 -5.64
N ASP A 45 10.79 -8.00 -5.54
CA ASP A 45 11.48 -8.50 -4.34
C ASP A 45 11.03 -7.76 -3.06
N VAL A 46 10.99 -6.43 -3.11
CA VAL A 46 10.57 -5.60 -1.98
C VAL A 46 9.09 -5.80 -1.65
N GLY A 47 8.20 -5.72 -2.65
CA GLY A 47 6.77 -5.86 -2.42
C GLY A 47 6.38 -7.27 -1.93
N ALA A 48 7.01 -8.32 -2.47
CA ALA A 48 6.80 -9.68 -2.01
C ALA A 48 7.29 -9.89 -0.58
N THR A 49 8.47 -9.36 -0.24
CA THR A 49 9.00 -9.42 1.14
C THR A 49 8.10 -8.66 2.11
N THR A 50 7.63 -7.48 1.72
CA THR A 50 6.68 -6.68 2.50
C THR A 50 5.37 -7.45 2.72
N LEU A 51 4.81 -8.05 1.66
CA LEU A 51 3.62 -8.88 1.75
C LEU A 51 3.78 -10.01 2.77
N MET A 52 4.90 -10.76 2.70
CA MET A 52 5.17 -11.84 3.64
C MET A 52 5.33 -11.36 5.07
N GLY A 53 6.04 -10.25 5.29
CA GLY A 53 6.19 -9.63 6.61
C GLY A 53 4.85 -9.24 7.21
N LEU A 54 4.01 -8.55 6.44
CA LEU A 54 2.68 -8.12 6.90
C LEU A 54 1.74 -9.32 7.13
N LYS A 55 1.81 -10.35 6.27
CA LYS A 55 1.03 -11.59 6.45
C LYS A 55 1.36 -12.28 7.76
N LEU A 56 2.64 -12.40 8.09
CA LEU A 56 3.09 -13.16 9.27
C LEU A 56 2.98 -12.37 10.57
N LEU A 57 3.18 -11.05 10.53
CA LEU A 57 3.31 -10.21 11.72
C LEU A 57 2.12 -9.25 11.94
N GLY A 58 1.24 -9.12 10.95
CA GLY A 58 0.16 -8.14 10.96
C GLY A 58 -1.14 -8.59 11.62
N SER A 59 -1.23 -9.79 12.18
CA SER A 59 -2.48 -10.40 12.68
C SER A 59 -3.29 -9.54 13.64
N ASP A 60 -2.63 -8.74 14.46
CA ASP A 60 -3.28 -7.93 15.47
C ASP A 60 -3.88 -6.63 14.93
N VAL A 61 -3.32 -6.12 13.82
CA VAL A 61 -3.63 -4.77 13.30
C VAL A 61 -4.14 -4.76 11.87
N ILE A 62 -3.95 -5.84 11.10
CA ILE A 62 -4.34 -5.93 9.69
C ILE A 62 -5.47 -6.95 9.52
N GLU A 63 -6.53 -6.53 8.85
CA GLU A 63 -7.64 -7.40 8.45
C GLU A 63 -7.36 -8.08 7.11
N THR A 64 -7.03 -7.25 6.11
CA THR A 64 -6.81 -7.71 4.74
C THR A 64 -5.60 -7.04 4.11
N ILE A 65 -4.91 -7.78 3.24
CA ILE A 65 -3.82 -7.27 2.41
C ILE A 65 -4.25 -7.40 0.96
N GLY A 66 -4.55 -6.27 0.33
CA GLY A 66 -4.84 -6.22 -1.10
C GLY A 66 -3.54 -6.16 -1.91
N ILE A 67 -3.45 -6.92 -3.00
CA ILE A 67 -2.28 -6.95 -3.87
C ILE A 67 -2.62 -6.64 -5.31
N ILE A 68 -1.78 -5.84 -5.96
CA ILE A 68 -1.86 -5.56 -7.40
C ILE A 68 -0.47 -5.58 -8.02
N ASP A 69 -0.36 -6.21 -9.20
CA ASP A 69 0.86 -6.25 -10.02
C ASP A 69 0.48 -6.27 -11.50
N LEU A 70 1.41 -5.96 -12.39
CA LEU A 70 1.23 -6.08 -13.83
C LEU A 70 1.18 -7.54 -14.29
N ASP A 71 1.76 -8.46 -13.52
CA ASP A 71 1.78 -9.89 -13.76
C ASP A 71 0.65 -10.58 -12.96
N GLU A 72 -0.47 -10.86 -13.64
CA GLU A 72 -1.61 -11.55 -13.04
C GLU A 72 -1.27 -12.95 -12.50
N ASN A 73 -0.36 -13.67 -13.13
CA ASN A 73 0.04 -15.00 -12.64
C ASN A 73 0.79 -14.89 -11.33
N ARG A 74 1.64 -13.86 -11.19
CA ARG A 74 2.33 -13.54 -9.94
C ARG A 74 1.33 -13.20 -8.83
N MET A 75 0.35 -12.37 -9.12
CA MET A 75 -0.72 -12.03 -8.17
C MET A 75 -1.47 -13.27 -7.67
N LYS A 76 -1.95 -14.11 -8.61
CA LYS A 76 -2.70 -15.34 -8.29
C LYS A 76 -1.86 -16.32 -7.49
N ARG A 77 -0.55 -16.43 -7.80
CA ARG A 77 0.37 -17.27 -7.05
C ARG A 77 0.52 -16.79 -5.60
N TYR A 78 0.83 -15.51 -5.39
CA TYR A 78 0.99 -14.96 -4.04
C TYR A 78 -0.30 -15.00 -3.23
N GLU A 79 -1.45 -14.73 -3.85
CA GLU A 79 -2.75 -14.87 -3.18
C GLU A 79 -2.96 -16.30 -2.69
N ALA A 80 -2.77 -17.29 -3.55
CA ALA A 80 -2.95 -18.68 -3.21
C ALA A 80 -1.94 -19.16 -2.15
N GLU A 81 -0.64 -18.88 -2.33
CA GLU A 81 0.43 -19.28 -1.41
C GLU A 81 0.27 -18.63 -0.02
N CYS A 82 0.03 -17.31 0.02
CA CYS A 82 -0.11 -16.59 1.29
C CYS A 82 -1.36 -17.04 2.07
N ASN A 83 -2.48 -17.31 1.39
CA ASN A 83 -3.69 -17.74 2.07
C ASN A 83 -3.63 -19.19 2.59
N GLN A 84 -2.64 -19.98 2.17
CA GLN A 84 -2.36 -21.29 2.76
C GLN A 84 -1.53 -21.20 4.06
N ILE A 85 -0.89 -20.06 4.33
CA ILE A 85 -0.14 -19.85 5.57
C ILE A 85 -1.16 -19.63 6.70
N CYS A 86 -1.13 -20.51 7.69
CA CYS A 86 -1.99 -20.43 8.89
C CYS A 86 -1.22 -20.91 10.13
N TYR A 87 -1.66 -20.50 11.30
CA TYR A 87 -1.19 -21.07 12.54
C TYR A 87 -1.94 -22.37 12.87
N PRO A 88 -1.27 -23.38 13.42
CA PRO A 88 -1.94 -24.56 13.96
C PRO A 88 -3.01 -24.14 14.96
N TRP A 89 -4.22 -24.65 14.77
CA TRP A 89 -5.39 -24.37 15.64
C TRP A 89 -5.93 -22.94 15.63
N ALA A 90 -5.41 -22.04 14.73
CA ALA A 90 -5.85 -20.65 14.59
C ALA A 90 -5.84 -20.22 13.12
N TYR A 91 -6.65 -20.86 12.30
CA TYR A 91 -6.59 -20.76 10.84
C TYR A 91 -6.98 -19.39 10.28
N ASP A 92 -7.82 -18.63 10.97
CA ASP A 92 -8.37 -17.34 10.51
C ASP A 92 -7.73 -16.12 11.18
N VAL A 93 -6.61 -16.31 11.88
CA VAL A 93 -5.96 -15.22 12.64
C VAL A 93 -5.15 -14.30 11.74
N LEU A 94 -4.49 -14.87 10.71
CA LEU A 94 -3.62 -14.09 9.83
C LEU A 94 -4.43 -13.28 8.80
N PRO A 95 -3.93 -12.07 8.42
CA PRO A 95 -4.60 -11.22 7.43
C PRO A 95 -4.89 -11.97 6.12
N LYS A 96 -6.08 -11.80 5.57
CA LYS A 96 -6.42 -12.39 4.28
C LYS A 96 -5.78 -11.61 3.14
N VAL A 97 -5.12 -12.30 2.21
CA VAL A 97 -4.61 -11.71 0.96
C VAL A 97 -5.70 -11.75 -0.10
N VAL A 98 -5.92 -10.64 -0.80
CA VAL A 98 -6.95 -10.48 -1.83
C VAL A 98 -6.38 -9.83 -3.09
N LEU A 99 -6.87 -10.27 -4.25
CA LEU A 99 -6.54 -9.65 -5.53
C LEU A 99 -7.33 -8.36 -5.69
N LEU A 100 -6.66 -7.29 -6.12
CA LEU A 100 -7.28 -5.98 -6.36
C LEU A 100 -7.49 -5.75 -7.85
N LYS A 101 -8.54 -5.00 -8.17
CA LYS A 101 -8.72 -4.30 -9.43
C LYS A 101 -8.19 -2.87 -9.32
N GLU A 102 -8.00 -2.22 -10.47
CA GLU A 102 -7.49 -0.84 -10.49
C GLU A 102 -8.39 0.18 -9.78
N ASP A 103 -9.68 -0.01 -9.80
CA ASP A 103 -10.67 0.85 -9.16
C ASP A 103 -10.75 0.65 -7.63
N GLU A 104 -10.29 -0.50 -7.13
CA GLU A 104 -10.23 -0.82 -5.70
C GLU A 104 -8.92 -0.38 -5.02
N LEU A 105 -7.96 0.10 -5.81
CA LEU A 105 -6.57 0.33 -5.37
C LEU A 105 -6.43 1.18 -4.11
N PHE A 106 -7.25 2.22 -3.98
CA PHE A 106 -7.21 3.17 -2.87
C PHE A 106 -8.38 3.02 -1.88
N ASP A 107 -9.12 1.89 -1.93
CA ASP A 107 -10.12 1.55 -0.91
C ASP A 107 -9.44 0.85 0.30
N CYS A 108 -8.49 1.54 0.93
CA CYS A 108 -7.68 1.03 2.03
C CYS A 108 -7.27 2.13 3.00
N ASP A 109 -6.76 1.71 4.17
CA ASP A 109 -6.23 2.62 5.18
C ASP A 109 -4.75 2.94 4.92
N VAL A 110 -4.00 1.96 4.37
CA VAL A 110 -2.58 2.10 4.02
C VAL A 110 -2.34 1.58 2.61
N PHE A 111 -1.81 2.43 1.76
CA PHE A 111 -1.35 2.07 0.43
C PHE A 111 0.18 2.05 0.38
N ILE A 112 0.79 0.93 -0.01
CA ILE A 112 2.24 0.74 -0.09
C ILE A 112 2.67 0.67 -1.55
N PHE A 113 3.50 1.63 -1.95
CA PHE A 113 4.06 1.71 -3.30
C PHE A 113 5.45 1.07 -3.34
N CYS A 114 5.56 -0.11 -3.99
CA CYS A 114 6.82 -0.85 -4.19
C CYS A 114 7.25 -0.93 -5.67
N ALA A 115 6.52 -0.25 -6.58
CA ALA A 115 6.79 -0.37 -8.01
C ALA A 115 8.13 0.27 -8.40
N THR A 116 8.90 -0.46 -9.20
CA THR A 116 10.15 0.02 -9.80
C THR A 116 10.25 -0.46 -11.25
N LYS A 117 10.87 0.35 -12.08
CA LYS A 117 11.10 0.02 -13.50
C LYS A 117 12.34 -0.85 -13.72
N GLY A 118 13.07 -1.11 -12.65
CA GLY A 118 14.27 -1.94 -12.64
C GLY A 118 15.43 -1.24 -11.93
N VAL A 119 16.35 -2.06 -11.45
CA VAL A 119 17.63 -1.65 -10.86
C VAL A 119 18.71 -1.92 -11.90
N PRO A 120 19.64 -0.98 -12.16
CA PRO A 120 20.80 -1.25 -13.01
C PRO A 120 21.55 -2.48 -12.50
N SER A 121 22.00 -3.34 -13.42
CA SER A 121 22.76 -4.54 -13.06
C SER A 121 24.05 -4.17 -12.34
N VAL A 122 24.41 -4.98 -11.33
CA VAL A 122 25.65 -4.84 -10.57
C VAL A 122 26.84 -4.86 -11.52
N GLY A 123 27.72 -3.86 -11.43
CA GLY A 123 28.92 -3.74 -12.29
C GLY A 123 28.74 -2.85 -13.54
N THR A 124 27.55 -2.30 -13.79
CA THR A 124 27.41 -1.26 -14.81
C THR A 124 28.06 0.03 -14.33
N ALA A 125 29.00 0.60 -15.10
CA ALA A 125 29.64 1.87 -14.81
C ALA A 125 28.65 3.03 -15.03
N VAL A 126 27.74 3.19 -14.10
CA VAL A 126 26.74 4.25 -14.11
C VAL A 126 27.17 5.31 -13.11
N GLN A 127 27.39 6.52 -13.61
CA GLN A 127 27.92 7.63 -12.84
C GLN A 127 26.99 8.13 -11.73
N ASP A 128 25.66 7.82 -11.80
CA ASP A 128 24.68 8.16 -10.76
C ASP A 128 23.46 7.22 -10.84
N VAL A 129 23.55 6.11 -10.14
CA VAL A 129 22.51 5.08 -10.08
C VAL A 129 21.20 5.63 -9.52
N ARG A 130 21.26 6.45 -8.46
CA ARG A 130 20.07 7.02 -7.82
C ARG A 130 19.28 7.95 -8.74
N MET A 131 19.99 8.78 -9.51
CA MET A 131 19.34 9.69 -10.47
C MET A 131 18.71 8.93 -11.64
N GLN A 132 19.31 7.84 -12.07
CA GLN A 132 18.71 6.98 -13.11
C GLN A 132 17.45 6.27 -12.60
N GLN A 133 17.49 5.72 -11.40
CA GLN A 133 16.31 5.12 -10.74
C GLN A 133 15.21 6.15 -10.55
N LEU A 134 15.54 7.36 -10.10
CA LEU A 134 14.57 8.45 -9.97
C LEU A 134 13.89 8.76 -11.29
N ARG A 135 14.65 8.94 -12.38
CA ARG A 135 14.10 9.21 -13.72
C ARG A 135 13.19 8.09 -14.21
N ALA A 136 13.54 6.84 -13.92
CA ALA A 136 12.76 5.68 -14.31
C ALA A 136 11.47 5.53 -13.51
N ASN A 137 11.50 5.80 -12.19
CA ASN A 137 10.41 5.51 -11.27
C ASN A 137 9.48 6.71 -11.02
N ARG A 138 9.96 7.94 -11.28
CA ARG A 138 9.22 9.17 -11.02
C ARG A 138 7.84 9.19 -11.66
N SER A 139 7.76 8.90 -12.97
CA SER A 139 6.49 8.90 -13.69
C SER A 139 5.48 7.87 -13.15
N ILE A 140 5.99 6.77 -12.60
CA ILE A 140 5.15 5.73 -12.03
C ILE A 140 4.53 6.23 -10.72
N VAL A 141 5.35 6.69 -9.77
CA VAL A 141 4.82 7.19 -8.48
C VAL A 141 3.90 8.40 -8.67
N GLU A 142 4.22 9.29 -9.61
CA GLU A 142 3.37 10.44 -9.95
C GLU A 142 1.99 9.99 -10.47
N SER A 143 1.92 8.91 -11.28
CA SER A 143 0.65 8.37 -11.77
C SER A 143 -0.21 7.81 -10.65
N TYR A 144 0.38 7.09 -9.70
CA TYR A 144 -0.32 6.59 -8.51
C TYR A 144 -0.78 7.73 -7.59
N ALA A 145 0.08 8.72 -7.33
CA ALA A 145 -0.27 9.90 -6.54
C ALA A 145 -1.44 10.70 -7.17
N LYS A 146 -1.44 10.82 -8.50
CA LYS A 146 -2.55 11.44 -9.24
C LYS A 146 -3.85 10.65 -9.12
N LYS A 147 -3.81 9.32 -9.23
CA LYS A 147 -4.97 8.45 -9.03
C LYS A 147 -5.51 8.59 -7.59
N ALA A 148 -4.63 8.53 -6.58
CA ALA A 148 -4.98 8.71 -5.18
C ALA A 148 -5.70 10.04 -4.93
N ARG A 149 -5.16 11.13 -5.49
CA ARG A 149 -5.80 12.46 -5.42
C ARG A 149 -7.17 12.48 -6.10
N THR A 150 -7.29 11.89 -7.29
CA THR A 150 -8.53 11.91 -8.07
C THR A 150 -9.67 11.17 -7.36
N CYS A 151 -9.37 10.07 -6.66
CA CYS A 151 -10.37 9.34 -5.88
C CYS A 151 -10.57 9.89 -4.46
N GLY A 152 -9.85 10.95 -4.06
CA GLY A 152 -9.97 11.54 -2.73
C GLY A 152 -9.42 10.65 -1.61
N TYR A 153 -8.37 9.87 -1.90
CA TYR A 153 -7.72 9.01 -0.92
C TYR A 153 -7.20 9.82 0.28
N ASP A 154 -7.58 9.42 1.46
CA ASP A 154 -7.23 10.08 2.73
C ASP A 154 -6.49 9.16 3.72
N GLY A 155 -6.09 7.96 3.26
CA GLY A 155 -5.25 7.04 4.02
C GLY A 155 -3.75 7.37 3.92
N LEU A 156 -2.93 6.46 4.45
CA LEU A 156 -1.48 6.57 4.39
C LEU A 156 -0.93 6.08 3.05
N PHE A 157 -0.21 6.93 2.34
CA PHE A 157 0.52 6.56 1.13
C PHE A 157 2.00 6.35 1.48
N ALA A 158 2.45 5.10 1.57
CA ALA A 158 3.82 4.73 1.89
C ALA A 158 4.63 4.45 0.62
N VAL A 159 5.75 5.16 0.44
CA VAL A 159 6.69 4.93 -0.66
C VAL A 159 7.85 4.09 -0.16
N VAL A 160 8.03 2.91 -0.75
CA VAL A 160 9.08 1.92 -0.39
C VAL A 160 10.02 1.65 -1.57
N SER A 161 9.83 2.33 -2.68
CA SER A 161 10.65 2.19 -3.90
C SER A 161 11.82 3.19 -3.92
N ASP A 162 12.97 2.77 -4.42
CA ASP A 162 14.17 3.60 -4.54
C ASP A 162 14.17 4.56 -5.76
N PRO A 163 14.77 5.76 -5.57
CA PRO A 163 15.20 6.41 -4.32
C PRO A 163 14.01 6.99 -3.54
N VAL A 164 13.82 6.58 -2.29
CA VAL A 164 12.61 6.82 -1.49
C VAL A 164 12.30 8.31 -1.34
N GLU A 165 13.23 9.10 -0.80
CA GLU A 165 13.02 10.52 -0.50
C GLU A 165 12.67 11.36 -1.74
N PRO A 166 13.39 11.29 -2.87
CA PRO A 166 13.01 12.01 -4.09
C PRO A 166 11.68 11.55 -4.69
N LEU A 167 11.32 10.25 -4.58
CA LEU A 167 10.04 9.72 -5.04
C LEU A 167 8.88 10.19 -4.15
N CYS A 168 9.09 10.25 -2.84
CA CYS A 168 8.14 10.87 -1.91
C CYS A 168 7.88 12.32 -2.25
N ASN A 169 8.94 13.11 -2.50
CA ASN A 169 8.79 14.51 -2.91
C ASN A 169 8.00 14.65 -4.21
N ALA A 170 8.25 13.76 -5.18
CA ALA A 170 7.50 13.75 -6.44
C ALA A 170 6.01 13.43 -6.22
N ALA A 171 5.71 12.43 -5.40
CA ALA A 171 4.34 12.06 -5.05
C ALA A 171 3.62 13.23 -4.32
N TRP A 172 4.30 13.86 -3.36
CA TRP A 172 3.75 14.98 -2.59
C TRP A 172 3.43 16.19 -3.47
N GLN A 173 4.32 16.56 -4.39
CA GLN A 173 4.12 17.68 -5.32
C GLN A 173 2.87 17.50 -6.19
N ILE A 174 2.56 16.27 -6.57
CA ILE A 174 1.38 15.93 -7.39
C ILE A 174 0.12 15.90 -6.53
N SER A 175 0.19 15.37 -5.32
CA SER A 175 -0.97 15.22 -4.45
C SER A 175 -1.52 16.56 -3.97
N MET A 176 -0.69 17.58 -3.76
CA MET A 176 -1.02 18.95 -3.28
C MET A 176 -2.13 19.04 -2.21
N ASN A 177 -2.55 17.93 -1.68
CA ASN A 177 -3.45 17.74 -0.55
C ASN A 177 -2.72 16.96 0.52
N PRO A 178 -3.11 17.02 1.78
CA PRO A 178 -2.49 16.25 2.84
C PRO A 178 -2.80 14.75 2.68
N VAL A 179 -2.27 14.15 1.60
CA VAL A 179 -2.02 12.72 1.61
C VAL A 179 -0.99 12.53 2.70
N HIS A 180 -1.31 11.74 3.70
CA HIS A 180 -0.36 11.42 4.76
C HIS A 180 0.75 10.57 4.14
N LEU A 181 1.83 11.22 3.76
CA LEU A 181 2.95 10.59 3.09
C LEU A 181 3.94 10.09 4.15
N MET A 182 4.20 8.80 4.15
CA MET A 182 5.24 8.21 4.98
C MET A 182 6.47 7.88 4.13
N ILE A 183 7.61 8.38 4.55
CA ILE A 183 8.93 8.04 3.98
C ILE A 183 9.43 6.83 4.77
N THR A 184 9.67 5.71 4.10
CA THR A 184 10.34 4.57 4.71
C THR A 184 11.73 4.47 4.08
N ASP A 185 12.76 4.89 4.79
CA ASP A 185 14.13 4.49 4.48
C ASP A 185 14.26 3.01 4.86
N CYS A 186 14.38 2.16 3.86
CA CYS A 186 14.94 0.83 4.06
C CYS A 186 16.45 0.99 4.23
N ILE A 187 16.91 0.99 5.50
CA ILE A 187 18.33 0.85 5.85
C ILE A 187 18.74 -0.59 5.54
#